data_0664e91da48bcfec8166bd6f26fe7fe2
#
_entry.id   0664e91da48bcfec8166bd6f26fe7fe2
#
_cell.length_a   1.000
_cell.length_b   1.000
_cell.length_c   1.000
_cell.angle_alpha   90.00
_cell.angle_beta   90.00
_cell.angle_gamma   90.00
#
_symmetry.space_group_name_H-M   'P 1'
#
loop_
_entity.id
_entity.type
_entity.pdbx_description
1 polymer ?
#
loop_
_entity_poly.entity_id
_entity_poly.type
_entity_poly.pdbx_seq_one_letter_code
_entity_poly.pdbx_strand_id
1 'polypeptide(L)'
;MTQNSTSEPTFHDTMSDQHDRVSDPCPAPGVVGGDPGQTAILPPSHPLRRPLAEGGTDGAPLLRRLRGQRHDAPPSVWFMRQAGRSLPEYRALREGISMLDSCVRPEMAAEITLQPVRRHGVDAGIFFSDIVVPARQAGLRVEIQPGVGPVFEHPIRTEADVDALPPLGDAYEESLEPIREAVQRTVAELGSTPLIGFAGAPFTVASYMVEGGPSRDHLRTRALMRSQPEVWARLAAWVAELSGRFLRAQVLAGASAVQLFDSWVGALSEEMYLAHVQQHSAAVFGQVADLPVPRTHFGVGAAHLLPPMWEAGATAMGIDHRLRLDHALEILPEGTPVQGNIDPAVLFTSEQARFAEADAVLAAGAGASGHVVNLGHGVPPDADPQVLTDLVSYLHSQPEAPSAAERA
;
A
#
# COMPACT_ATOMS: atom_id res chain seq x y z
N MET A 1 -61.23 -38.93 35.75
CA MET A 1 -61.12 -40.26 35.15
C MET A 1 -60.72 -40.08 33.69
N THR A 2 -59.67 -40.50 33.38
CA THR A 2 -58.93 -41.28 32.42
C THR A 2 -57.60 -40.58 32.02
N GLN A 3 -56.56 -41.24 32.48
CA GLN A 3 -55.15 -41.04 32.05
C GLN A 3 -55.02 -41.49 30.58
N ASN A 4 -54.19 -40.80 29.83
CA ASN A 4 -53.56 -41.42 28.68
C ASN A 4 -52.08 -40.95 28.59
N SER A 5 -51.24 -41.92 28.85
CA SER A 5 -49.80 -41.91 28.69
C SER A 5 -49.44 -42.01 27.20
N THR A 6 -48.57 -41.16 26.70
CA THR A 6 -47.85 -41.42 25.45
C THR A 6 -46.35 -41.28 25.67
N SER A 7 -45.69 -42.38 25.37
CA SER A 7 -44.30 -42.68 25.42
C SER A 7 -43.43 -41.79 24.50
N GLU A 8 -42.32 -41.32 25.03
CA GLU A 8 -41.18 -40.76 24.29
C GLU A 8 -40.42 -41.86 23.51
N PRO A 9 -39.99 -41.60 22.29
CA PRO A 9 -38.96 -42.43 21.68
C PRO A 9 -37.56 -41.92 21.98
N THR A 10 -36.77 -42.75 22.59
CA THR A 10 -35.32 -42.64 22.77
C THR A 10 -34.62 -42.69 21.42
N PHE A 11 -33.92 -41.61 21.09
CA PHE A 11 -32.98 -41.59 19.96
C PHE A 11 -31.60 -42.04 20.46
N HIS A 12 -31.12 -43.13 19.88
CA HIS A 12 -29.76 -43.64 20.07
C HIS A 12 -28.76 -42.72 19.37
N ASP A 13 -27.78 -42.28 20.14
CA ASP A 13 -26.57 -41.57 19.77
C ASP A 13 -25.69 -42.48 18.91
N THR A 14 -25.41 -42.05 17.68
CA THR A 14 -24.24 -42.47 16.88
C THR A 14 -23.55 -41.24 16.38
N MET A 15 -22.78 -40.61 17.26
CA MET A 15 -21.78 -39.62 16.86
C MET A 15 -20.57 -40.36 16.26
N SER A 16 -20.43 -40.30 14.96
CA SER A 16 -19.18 -40.60 14.27
C SER A 16 -18.25 -39.40 14.36
N ASP A 17 -17.11 -39.59 14.98
CA ASP A 17 -15.95 -38.73 14.98
C ASP A 17 -15.54 -38.32 13.58
N GLN A 18 -15.75 -37.03 13.23
CA GLN A 18 -15.07 -36.34 12.15
C GLN A 18 -15.00 -34.84 12.47
N HIS A 19 -14.25 -34.49 13.50
CA HIS A 19 -13.76 -33.12 13.65
C HIS A 19 -12.37 -33.20 14.26
N ASP A 20 -11.36 -33.02 13.43
CA ASP A 20 -10.09 -32.37 13.75
C ASP A 20 -9.25 -32.28 12.48
N ARG A 21 -9.60 -31.31 11.62
CA ARG A 21 -8.57 -30.63 10.86
C ARG A 21 -8.39 -29.27 11.52
N VAL A 22 -7.53 -29.23 12.50
CA VAL A 22 -6.89 -28.02 12.97
C VAL A 22 -6.19 -27.42 11.73
N SER A 23 -6.72 -26.32 11.23
CA SER A 23 -6.01 -25.49 10.28
C SER A 23 -4.74 -25.00 10.97
N ASP A 24 -3.58 -25.38 10.46
CA ASP A 24 -2.30 -24.87 10.92
C ASP A 24 -2.38 -23.34 10.98
N PRO A 25 -1.95 -22.70 12.07
CA PRO A 25 -1.91 -21.25 12.16
C PRO A 25 -0.96 -20.74 11.07
N CYS A 26 -1.43 -19.77 10.29
CA CYS A 26 -0.61 -19.02 9.37
C CYS A 26 0.70 -18.60 10.08
N PRO A 27 1.89 -18.86 9.54
CA PRO A 27 3.11 -18.50 10.22
C PRO A 27 3.10 -16.99 10.49
N ALA A 28 3.45 -16.63 11.74
CA ALA A 28 3.60 -15.24 12.15
C ALA A 28 4.45 -14.49 11.11
N PRO A 29 4.13 -13.21 10.78
CA PRO A 29 4.89 -12.46 9.82
C PRO A 29 6.36 -12.38 10.28
N GLY A 30 7.20 -13.15 9.61
CA GLY A 30 8.61 -13.24 9.93
C GLY A 30 9.30 -11.91 9.61
N VAL A 31 10.25 -11.52 10.46
CA VAL A 31 11.21 -10.46 10.17
C VAL A 31 11.76 -10.68 8.75
N VAL A 32 11.52 -9.73 7.85
CA VAL A 32 12.09 -9.75 6.49
C VAL A 32 13.58 -9.41 6.61
N GLY A 33 14.35 -10.33 7.11
CA GLY A 33 15.81 -10.35 6.98
C GLY A 33 16.09 -11.12 5.69
N GLY A 34 16.97 -10.56 4.83
CA GLY A 34 17.24 -11.14 3.52
C GLY A 34 17.65 -12.62 3.62
N ASP A 35 16.67 -13.51 3.47
CA ASP A 35 16.94 -14.92 3.24
C ASP A 35 17.68 -15.02 1.90
N PRO A 36 18.89 -15.61 1.87
CA PRO A 36 19.65 -15.81 0.64
C PRO A 36 18.84 -16.50 -0.46
N GLY A 37 17.88 -17.36 -0.11
CA GLY A 37 16.98 -18.02 -1.04
C GLY A 37 16.01 -17.06 -1.75
N GLN A 38 15.42 -16.12 -1.01
CA GLN A 38 14.50 -15.13 -1.59
C GLN A 38 15.24 -14.12 -2.49
N THR A 39 16.45 -13.72 -2.12
CA THR A 39 17.27 -12.83 -2.96
C THR A 39 17.67 -13.48 -4.28
N ALA A 40 17.79 -14.82 -4.34
CA ALA A 40 18.12 -15.54 -5.57
C ALA A 40 17.03 -15.44 -6.66
N ILE A 41 15.77 -15.17 -6.29
CA ILE A 41 14.64 -15.01 -7.23
C ILE A 41 14.73 -13.68 -7.99
N LEU A 42 15.35 -12.66 -7.41
CA LEU A 42 15.49 -11.36 -8.05
C LEU A 42 16.48 -11.41 -9.22
N PRO A 43 16.27 -10.62 -10.29
CA PRO A 43 17.23 -10.49 -11.37
C PRO A 43 18.64 -10.11 -10.87
N PRO A 44 19.72 -10.56 -11.50
CA PRO A 44 21.10 -10.24 -11.07
C PRO A 44 21.39 -8.74 -10.97
N SER A 45 20.74 -7.91 -11.80
CA SER A 45 20.86 -6.46 -11.82
C SER A 45 20.04 -5.75 -10.73
N HIS A 46 19.20 -6.49 -9.97
CA HIS A 46 18.28 -5.88 -9.02
C HIS A 46 19.03 -5.13 -7.90
N PRO A 47 18.60 -3.88 -7.52
CA PRO A 47 19.27 -3.07 -6.51
C PRO A 47 19.43 -3.77 -5.15
N LEU A 48 18.50 -4.60 -4.70
CA LEU A 48 18.59 -5.37 -3.46
C LEU A 48 19.66 -6.48 -3.48
N ARG A 49 20.22 -6.83 -4.63
CA ARG A 49 21.31 -7.81 -4.72
C ARG A 49 22.69 -7.19 -4.53
N ARG A 50 22.75 -5.89 -4.39
CA ARG A 50 24.01 -5.15 -4.18
C ARG A 50 23.95 -4.40 -2.84
N PRO A 51 25.03 -4.42 -2.06
CA PRO A 51 25.14 -3.62 -0.84
C PRO A 51 25.12 -2.13 -1.17
N LEU A 52 24.77 -1.31 -0.17
CA LEU A 52 24.69 0.15 -0.30
C LEU A 52 26.02 0.76 -0.78
N ALA A 53 27.15 0.25 -0.28
CA ALA A 53 28.49 0.72 -0.67
C ALA A 53 28.81 0.49 -2.16
N GLU A 54 28.11 -0.41 -2.82
CA GLU A 54 28.27 -0.76 -4.24
C GLU A 54 27.15 -0.14 -5.11
N GLY A 55 26.45 0.87 -4.60
CA GLY A 55 25.35 1.53 -5.30
C GLY A 55 24.06 0.70 -5.36
N GLY A 56 23.92 -0.32 -4.51
CA GLY A 56 22.66 -1.04 -4.32
C GLY A 56 21.79 -0.39 -3.26
N THR A 57 20.63 -1.00 -2.98
CA THR A 57 19.68 -0.51 -1.97
C THR A 57 19.62 -1.39 -0.73
N ASP A 58 20.24 -2.56 -0.74
CA ASP A 58 20.26 -3.40 0.45
C ASP A 58 21.06 -2.71 1.57
N GLY A 59 20.44 -2.60 2.75
CA GLY A 59 20.98 -1.83 3.87
C GLY A 59 20.62 -0.34 3.87
N ALA A 60 19.90 0.19 2.88
CA ALA A 60 19.42 1.58 2.90
C ALA A 60 18.62 1.87 4.19
N PRO A 61 18.82 3.03 4.87
CA PRO A 61 18.20 3.34 6.15
C PRO A 61 16.67 3.17 6.14
N LEU A 62 16.00 3.65 5.09
CA LEU A 62 14.56 3.50 4.91
C LEU A 62 14.12 2.03 4.88
N LEU A 63 14.83 1.17 4.13
CA LEU A 63 14.48 -0.25 4.05
C LEU A 63 14.73 -0.97 5.39
N ARG A 64 15.78 -0.61 6.11
CA ARG A 64 16.03 -1.15 7.44
C ARG A 64 14.89 -0.80 8.40
N ARG A 65 14.40 0.44 8.40
CA ARG A 65 13.26 0.85 9.20
C ARG A 65 11.98 0.10 8.81
N LEU A 66 11.70 -0.06 7.53
CA LEU A 66 10.54 -0.85 7.07
C LEU A 66 10.65 -2.35 7.40
N ARG A 67 11.85 -2.84 7.69
CA ARG A 67 12.12 -4.22 8.17
C ARG A 67 12.14 -4.32 9.70
N GLY A 68 11.79 -3.26 10.43
CA GLY A 68 11.84 -3.23 11.88
C GLY A 68 13.24 -3.22 12.47
N GLN A 69 14.22 -2.75 11.70
CA GLN A 69 15.62 -2.61 12.14
C GLN A 69 15.92 -1.14 12.43
N ARG A 70 16.28 -0.83 13.65
CA ARG A 70 16.77 0.52 13.99
C ARG A 70 18.06 0.84 13.27
N HIS A 71 18.30 2.12 13.06
CA HIS A 71 19.48 2.61 12.37
C HIS A 71 19.86 3.99 12.91
N ASP A 72 21.15 4.23 13.19
CA ASP A 72 21.69 5.50 13.72
C ASP A 72 21.66 6.67 12.72
N ALA A 73 21.10 6.47 11.52
CA ALA A 73 20.92 7.54 10.56
C ALA A 73 19.76 8.47 10.96
N PRO A 74 19.77 9.73 10.48
CA PRO A 74 18.62 10.63 10.62
C PRO A 74 17.30 9.98 10.20
N PRO A 75 16.13 10.48 10.66
CA PRO A 75 14.83 9.97 10.25
C PRO A 75 14.71 9.83 8.74
N SER A 76 14.22 8.69 8.25
CA SER A 76 13.95 8.51 6.81
C SER A 76 12.61 9.09 6.46
N VAL A 77 12.51 9.81 5.36
CA VAL A 77 11.30 10.51 4.92
C VAL A 77 11.06 10.37 3.42
N TRP A 78 9.81 10.18 3.06
CA TRP A 78 9.26 10.35 1.72
C TRP A 78 7.79 10.76 1.83
N PHE A 79 7.18 11.23 0.75
CA PHE A 79 5.80 11.70 0.82
C PHE A 79 4.91 11.02 -0.22
N MET A 80 3.76 10.51 0.23
CA MET A 80 2.71 10.04 -0.68
C MET A 80 2.30 11.16 -1.65
N ARG A 81 2.25 10.85 -2.96
CA ARG A 81 1.99 11.81 -4.03
C ARG A 81 3.05 12.93 -4.16
N GLN A 82 4.28 12.70 -3.68
CA GLN A 82 5.41 13.62 -3.86
C GLN A 82 5.67 13.94 -5.35
N ALA A 83 5.53 12.94 -6.23
CA ALA A 83 5.53 13.13 -7.68
C ALA A 83 4.12 13.55 -8.14
N GLY A 84 3.85 14.85 -8.19
CA GLY A 84 2.50 15.31 -8.43
C GLY A 84 2.33 16.78 -8.76
N ARG A 85 1.08 17.23 -8.73
CA ARG A 85 0.64 18.56 -9.21
C ARG A 85 1.23 19.75 -8.45
N SER A 86 1.76 19.55 -7.25
CA SER A 86 2.49 20.60 -6.53
C SER A 86 3.77 21.03 -7.26
N LEU A 87 4.41 20.11 -8.01
CA LEU A 87 5.67 20.38 -8.71
C LEU A 87 5.45 21.12 -10.05
N PRO A 88 6.07 22.28 -10.29
CA PRO A 88 5.96 22.99 -11.55
C PRO A 88 6.54 22.20 -12.73
N GLU A 89 7.65 21.49 -12.54
CA GLU A 89 8.27 20.61 -13.55
C GLU A 89 7.37 19.45 -13.96
N TYR A 90 6.61 18.87 -13.01
CA TYR A 90 5.60 17.87 -13.33
C TYR A 90 4.50 18.43 -14.23
N ARG A 91 3.99 19.62 -13.89
CA ARG A 91 2.95 20.27 -14.71
C ARG A 91 3.44 20.59 -16.12
N ALA A 92 4.67 21.11 -16.24
CA ALA A 92 5.28 21.41 -17.54
C ALA A 92 5.48 20.17 -18.40
N LEU A 93 6.01 19.08 -17.81
CA LEU A 93 6.26 17.82 -18.53
C LEU A 93 4.98 17.15 -19.02
N ARG A 94 3.87 17.35 -18.31
CA ARG A 94 2.58 16.74 -18.64
C ARG A 94 1.64 17.61 -19.48
N GLU A 95 2.08 18.76 -19.93
CA GLU A 95 1.24 19.64 -20.76
C GLU A 95 0.73 18.89 -22.00
N GLY A 96 -0.60 18.84 -22.18
CA GLY A 96 -1.26 18.15 -23.30
C GLY A 96 -1.26 16.61 -23.22
N ILE A 97 -0.75 16.00 -22.13
CA ILE A 97 -0.70 14.55 -21.97
C ILE A 97 -1.61 14.11 -20.82
N SER A 98 -2.46 13.09 -21.05
CA SER A 98 -3.32 12.55 -20.01
C SER A 98 -2.51 11.89 -18.88
N MET A 99 -3.11 11.82 -17.68
CA MET A 99 -2.44 11.19 -16.52
C MET A 99 -2.08 9.73 -16.83
N LEU A 100 -3.02 8.95 -17.32
CA LEU A 100 -2.80 7.53 -17.58
C LEU A 100 -1.83 7.28 -18.74
N ASP A 101 -1.81 8.15 -19.75
CA ASP A 101 -0.82 8.04 -20.84
C ASP A 101 0.59 8.35 -20.35
N SER A 102 0.75 9.28 -19.41
CA SER A 102 2.06 9.57 -18.83
C SER A 102 2.59 8.41 -17.97
N CYS A 103 1.71 7.61 -17.34
CA CYS A 103 2.10 6.44 -16.55
C CYS A 103 2.66 5.29 -17.39
N VAL A 104 2.29 5.20 -18.68
CA VAL A 104 2.73 4.13 -19.59
C VAL A 104 3.74 4.61 -20.65
N ARG A 105 4.33 5.77 -20.45
CA ARG A 105 5.49 6.27 -21.19
C ARG A 105 6.73 6.15 -20.33
N PRO A 106 7.63 5.17 -20.58
CA PRO A 106 8.69 4.82 -19.65
C PRO A 106 9.59 5.98 -19.24
N GLU A 107 10.05 6.80 -20.22
CA GLU A 107 10.89 7.96 -19.94
C GLU A 107 10.18 9.01 -19.09
N MET A 108 8.90 9.24 -19.36
CA MET A 108 8.11 10.24 -18.65
C MET A 108 7.80 9.80 -17.22
N ALA A 109 7.39 8.53 -17.04
CA ALA A 109 7.11 7.98 -15.71
C ALA A 109 8.38 7.95 -14.84
N ALA A 110 9.53 7.60 -15.41
CA ALA A 110 10.81 7.66 -14.74
C ALA A 110 11.17 9.10 -14.33
N GLU A 111 11.12 10.06 -15.26
CA GLU A 111 11.45 11.45 -14.95
C GLU A 111 10.54 12.02 -13.86
N ILE A 112 9.22 11.79 -13.94
CA ILE A 112 8.27 12.26 -12.92
C ILE A 112 8.58 11.64 -11.56
N THR A 113 8.95 10.37 -11.52
CA THR A 113 9.35 9.70 -10.26
C THR A 113 10.59 10.33 -9.64
N LEU A 114 11.55 10.74 -10.46
CA LEU A 114 12.84 11.32 -10.04
C LEU A 114 12.75 12.78 -9.59
N GLN A 115 11.80 13.55 -10.13
CA GLN A 115 11.66 14.98 -9.83
C GLN A 115 11.63 15.30 -8.32
N PRO A 116 10.76 14.69 -7.50
CA PRO A 116 10.71 14.99 -6.06
C PRO A 116 11.97 14.51 -5.31
N VAL A 117 12.59 13.40 -5.74
CA VAL A 117 13.82 12.91 -5.13
C VAL A 117 14.95 13.91 -5.32
N ARG A 118 15.12 14.41 -6.56
CA ARG A 118 16.13 15.43 -6.88
C ARG A 118 15.85 16.77 -6.20
N ARG A 119 14.57 17.16 -6.09
CA ARG A 119 14.17 18.46 -5.54
C ARG A 119 14.26 18.49 -4.02
N HIS A 120 13.70 17.47 -3.35
CA HIS A 120 13.49 17.49 -1.91
C HIS A 120 14.57 16.72 -1.14
N GLY A 121 15.33 15.85 -1.81
CA GLY A 121 16.31 14.98 -1.14
C GLY A 121 15.66 13.91 -0.26
N VAL A 122 14.47 13.43 -0.60
CA VAL A 122 13.76 12.36 0.12
C VAL A 122 14.49 11.02 0.02
N ASP A 123 14.26 10.14 1.00
CA ASP A 123 14.97 8.86 1.16
C ASP A 123 14.38 7.71 0.31
N ALA A 124 13.31 7.95 -0.45
CA ALA A 124 12.78 7.01 -1.43
C ALA A 124 12.07 7.71 -2.59
N GLY A 125 12.17 7.13 -3.78
CA GLY A 125 11.22 7.37 -4.85
C GLY A 125 9.97 6.52 -4.63
N ILE A 126 8.77 7.07 -4.90
CA ILE A 126 7.56 6.27 -5.13
C ILE A 126 7.27 6.27 -6.62
N PHE A 127 7.13 5.07 -7.21
CA PHE A 127 6.92 4.95 -8.65
C PHE A 127 5.72 5.77 -9.11
N PHE A 128 5.89 6.58 -10.16
CA PHE A 128 4.79 7.37 -10.69
C PHE A 128 3.84 6.51 -11.50
N SER A 129 2.66 6.26 -10.97
CA SER A 129 1.58 5.52 -11.58
C SER A 129 0.23 5.94 -10.96
N ASP A 130 -0.83 5.23 -11.30
CA ASP A 130 -2.15 5.34 -10.65
C ASP A 130 -2.69 3.94 -10.34
N ILE A 131 -3.53 3.84 -9.30
CA ILE A 131 -4.12 2.56 -8.86
C ILE A 131 -5.03 1.91 -9.93
N VAL A 132 -5.48 2.67 -10.93
CA VAL A 132 -6.31 2.16 -12.04
C VAL A 132 -5.51 1.86 -13.31
N VAL A 133 -4.20 2.16 -13.34
CA VAL A 133 -3.33 1.79 -14.48
C VAL A 133 -3.39 0.29 -14.76
N PRO A 134 -3.31 -0.62 -13.77
CA PRO A 134 -3.44 -2.05 -14.03
C PRO A 134 -4.76 -2.43 -14.71
N ALA A 135 -5.88 -1.82 -14.30
CA ALA A 135 -7.18 -2.08 -14.92
C ALA A 135 -7.23 -1.62 -16.38
N ARG A 136 -6.63 -0.46 -16.69
CA ARG A 136 -6.47 0.01 -18.07
C ARG A 136 -5.60 -0.92 -18.90
N GLN A 137 -4.49 -1.40 -18.34
CA GLN A 137 -3.58 -2.34 -19.00
C GLN A 137 -4.25 -3.72 -19.25
N ALA A 138 -5.19 -4.11 -18.41
CA ALA A 138 -6.05 -5.27 -18.62
C ALA A 138 -7.12 -5.05 -19.69
N GLY A 139 -7.25 -3.84 -20.27
CA GLY A 139 -8.20 -3.52 -21.34
C GLY A 139 -9.49 -2.86 -20.88
N LEU A 140 -9.64 -2.50 -19.60
CA LEU A 140 -10.81 -1.75 -19.14
C LEU A 140 -10.71 -0.28 -19.56
N ARG A 141 -11.86 0.29 -19.95
CA ARG A 141 -11.94 1.71 -20.27
C ARG A 141 -12.09 2.53 -19.00
N VAL A 142 -11.02 3.21 -18.63
CA VAL A 142 -10.95 4.11 -17.48
C VAL A 142 -10.16 5.35 -17.83
N GLU A 143 -10.63 6.50 -17.36
CA GLU A 143 -9.99 7.80 -17.57
C GLU A 143 -9.88 8.57 -16.25
N ILE A 144 -8.87 9.42 -16.11
CA ILE A 144 -8.78 10.38 -15.01
C ILE A 144 -9.40 11.69 -15.46
N GLN A 145 -10.60 11.97 -15.00
CA GLN A 145 -11.28 13.23 -15.27
C GLN A 145 -10.75 14.36 -14.38
N PRO A 146 -10.36 15.51 -14.91
CA PRO A 146 -9.88 16.66 -14.14
C PRO A 146 -10.88 17.08 -13.06
N GLY A 147 -10.43 17.23 -11.82
CA GLY A 147 -11.27 17.62 -10.68
C GLY A 147 -12.18 16.52 -10.12
N VAL A 148 -12.31 15.39 -10.83
CA VAL A 148 -13.14 14.24 -10.42
C VAL A 148 -12.27 13.09 -9.94
N GLY A 149 -11.40 12.56 -10.80
CA GLY A 149 -10.57 11.38 -10.54
C GLY A 149 -10.86 10.25 -11.54
N PRO A 150 -10.52 8.99 -11.20
CA PRO A 150 -10.79 7.84 -12.07
C PRO A 150 -12.28 7.65 -12.34
N VAL A 151 -12.65 7.46 -13.62
CA VAL A 151 -14.03 7.16 -14.05
C VAL A 151 -13.98 5.97 -15.00
N PHE A 152 -14.72 4.91 -14.68
CA PHE A 152 -14.90 3.73 -15.50
C PHE A 152 -16.10 3.91 -16.45
N GLU A 153 -15.90 3.69 -17.75
CA GLU A 153 -16.99 3.79 -18.75
C GLU A 153 -18.09 2.79 -18.48
N HIS A 154 -17.72 1.57 -18.07
CA HIS A 154 -18.65 0.49 -17.76
C HIS A 154 -18.45 0.04 -16.30
N PRO A 155 -19.30 0.50 -15.36
CA PRO A 155 -19.26 0.04 -13.98
C PRO A 155 -19.61 -1.46 -13.86
N ILE A 156 -18.94 -2.17 -12.99
CA ILE A 156 -19.11 -3.60 -12.73
C ILE A 156 -20.10 -3.79 -11.57
N ARG A 157 -21.32 -4.29 -11.85
CA ARG A 157 -22.39 -4.35 -10.84
C ARG A 157 -23.17 -5.65 -10.82
N THR A 158 -23.02 -6.47 -11.83
CA THR A 158 -23.74 -7.74 -12.00
C THR A 158 -22.78 -8.89 -12.20
N GLU A 159 -23.28 -10.10 -12.05
CA GLU A 159 -22.52 -11.31 -12.37
C GLU A 159 -22.04 -11.30 -13.83
N ALA A 160 -22.89 -10.89 -14.76
CA ALA A 160 -22.51 -10.79 -16.17
C ALA A 160 -21.37 -9.78 -16.42
N ASP A 161 -21.34 -8.67 -15.67
CA ASP A 161 -20.22 -7.71 -15.77
C ASP A 161 -18.92 -8.34 -15.28
N VAL A 162 -18.95 -9.14 -14.21
CA VAL A 162 -17.79 -9.85 -13.69
C VAL A 162 -17.33 -10.96 -14.67
N ASP A 163 -18.27 -11.68 -15.27
CA ASP A 163 -17.96 -12.71 -16.30
C ASP A 163 -17.31 -12.11 -17.55
N ALA A 164 -17.62 -10.86 -17.85
CA ALA A 164 -17.07 -10.12 -18.98
C ALA A 164 -15.68 -9.51 -18.72
N LEU A 165 -15.14 -9.61 -17.48
CA LEU A 165 -13.80 -9.11 -17.18
C LEU A 165 -12.74 -9.87 -18.02
N PRO A 166 -11.76 -9.14 -18.57
CA PRO A 166 -10.72 -9.77 -19.38
C PRO A 166 -9.87 -10.73 -18.53
N PRO A 167 -9.40 -11.85 -19.10
CA PRO A 167 -8.49 -12.75 -18.40
C PRO A 167 -7.12 -12.09 -18.19
N LEU A 168 -6.53 -12.31 -17.03
CA LEU A 168 -5.20 -11.81 -16.68
C LEU A 168 -4.12 -12.84 -17.11
N GLY A 169 -4.05 -13.14 -18.43
CA GLY A 169 -3.09 -14.04 -19.03
C GLY A 169 -1.85 -13.32 -19.59
N ASP A 170 -1.22 -13.92 -20.60
CA ASP A 170 0.01 -13.42 -21.23
C ASP A 170 -0.14 -12.00 -21.79
N ALA A 171 -1.29 -11.68 -22.40
CA ALA A 171 -1.56 -10.34 -22.93
C ALA A 171 -1.52 -9.25 -21.83
N TYR A 172 -1.99 -9.56 -20.62
CA TYR A 172 -1.86 -8.63 -19.50
C TYR A 172 -0.40 -8.49 -19.05
N GLU A 173 0.34 -9.61 -18.97
CA GLU A 173 1.78 -9.56 -18.63
C GLU A 173 2.59 -8.75 -19.66
N GLU A 174 2.33 -8.91 -20.94
CA GLU A 174 2.96 -8.12 -22.01
C GLU A 174 2.61 -6.63 -21.90
N SER A 175 1.37 -6.31 -21.51
CA SER A 175 0.92 -4.92 -21.33
C SER A 175 1.65 -4.19 -20.19
N LEU A 176 2.30 -4.89 -19.28
CA LEU A 176 3.10 -4.34 -18.19
C LEU A 176 4.54 -4.00 -18.59
N GLU A 177 4.96 -4.28 -19.83
CA GLU A 177 6.34 -4.00 -20.26
C GLU A 177 6.73 -2.52 -20.14
N PRO A 178 5.89 -1.52 -20.49
CA PRO A 178 6.21 -0.10 -20.26
C PRO A 178 6.43 0.24 -18.77
N ILE A 179 5.74 -0.47 -17.87
CA ILE A 179 5.90 -0.31 -16.43
C ILE A 179 7.26 -0.85 -15.97
N ARG A 180 7.64 -2.05 -16.45
CA ARG A 180 8.95 -2.65 -16.15
C ARG A 180 10.08 -1.75 -16.64
N GLU A 181 9.99 -1.26 -17.87
CA GLU A 181 10.97 -0.35 -18.44
C GLU A 181 11.07 0.96 -17.64
N ALA A 182 9.94 1.56 -17.27
CA ALA A 182 9.92 2.79 -16.46
C ALA A 182 10.60 2.58 -15.09
N VAL A 183 10.33 1.45 -14.42
CA VAL A 183 10.98 1.10 -13.15
C VAL A 183 12.48 0.91 -13.34
N GLN A 184 12.92 0.17 -14.37
CA GLN A 184 14.34 -0.06 -14.66
C GLN A 184 15.09 1.25 -14.92
N ARG A 185 14.51 2.16 -15.71
CA ARG A 185 15.07 3.50 -15.96
C ARG A 185 15.17 4.30 -14.66
N THR A 186 14.14 4.26 -13.84
CA THR A 186 14.09 4.97 -12.56
C THR A 186 15.18 4.49 -11.61
N VAL A 187 15.31 3.18 -11.39
CA VAL A 187 16.31 2.64 -10.45
C VAL A 187 17.75 2.83 -10.92
N ALA A 188 17.98 2.88 -12.23
CA ALA A 188 19.29 3.20 -12.79
C ALA A 188 19.76 4.60 -12.40
N GLU A 189 18.84 5.56 -12.29
CA GLU A 189 19.12 6.96 -11.90
C GLU A 189 19.10 7.20 -10.39
N LEU A 190 18.29 6.42 -9.65
CA LEU A 190 18.19 6.55 -8.18
C LEU A 190 19.46 6.08 -7.46
N GLY A 191 20.24 5.19 -8.06
CA GLY A 191 21.42 4.62 -7.42
C GLY A 191 21.08 3.88 -6.13
N SER A 192 21.56 4.37 -4.98
CA SER A 192 21.29 3.76 -3.67
C SER A 192 20.00 4.22 -3.00
N THR A 193 19.24 5.14 -3.60
CA THR A 193 17.91 5.53 -3.09
C THR A 193 16.88 4.48 -3.47
N PRO A 194 16.17 3.85 -2.52
CA PRO A 194 15.17 2.85 -2.81
C PRO A 194 14.00 3.38 -3.65
N LEU A 195 13.51 2.56 -4.57
CA LEU A 195 12.22 2.78 -5.22
C LEU A 195 11.15 1.97 -4.51
N ILE A 196 10.04 2.60 -4.17
CA ILE A 196 8.82 1.96 -3.67
C ILE A 196 7.87 1.74 -4.84
N GLY A 197 7.54 0.47 -5.13
CA GLY A 197 6.44 0.12 -6.02
C GLY A 197 5.11 0.19 -5.27
N PHE A 198 4.00 0.34 -5.98
CA PHE A 198 2.70 0.33 -5.32
C PHE A 198 1.58 -0.20 -6.20
N ALA A 199 0.46 -0.58 -5.56
CA ALA A 199 -0.81 -0.85 -6.22
C ALA A 199 -1.98 -0.38 -5.36
N GLY A 200 -3.16 -0.29 -5.95
CA GLY A 200 -4.41 -0.13 -5.21
C GLY A 200 -4.86 -1.45 -4.59
N ALA A 201 -5.34 -1.39 -3.37
CA ALA A 201 -5.91 -2.55 -2.69
C ALA A 201 -7.25 -2.97 -3.30
N PRO A 202 -7.62 -4.25 -3.17
CA PRO A 202 -8.81 -4.81 -3.81
C PRO A 202 -10.10 -4.06 -3.49
N PHE A 203 -10.34 -3.68 -2.23
CA PHE A 203 -11.54 -2.93 -1.88
C PHE A 203 -11.61 -1.58 -2.58
N THR A 204 -10.52 -0.81 -2.54
CA THR A 204 -10.48 0.53 -3.13
C THR A 204 -10.65 0.47 -4.64
N VAL A 205 -9.92 -0.41 -5.35
CA VAL A 205 -10.01 -0.51 -6.82
C VAL A 205 -11.37 -1.07 -7.26
N ALA A 206 -11.84 -2.17 -6.64
CA ALA A 206 -13.16 -2.72 -6.94
C ALA A 206 -14.29 -1.71 -6.65
N SER A 207 -14.14 -0.88 -5.61
CA SER A 207 -15.10 0.19 -5.33
C SER A 207 -15.16 1.22 -6.47
N TYR A 208 -14.03 1.64 -7.04
CA TYR A 208 -14.04 2.49 -8.24
C TYR A 208 -14.76 1.82 -9.40
N MET A 209 -14.55 0.52 -9.61
CA MET A 209 -15.22 -0.25 -10.67
C MET A 209 -16.72 -0.34 -10.45
N VAL A 210 -17.19 -0.62 -9.24
CA VAL A 210 -18.62 -0.74 -8.90
C VAL A 210 -19.34 0.61 -8.92
N GLU A 211 -18.76 1.62 -8.28
CA GLU A 211 -19.34 2.98 -8.25
C GLU A 211 -19.30 3.63 -9.63
N GLY A 212 -18.33 3.27 -10.46
CA GLY A 212 -18.05 3.85 -11.77
C GLY A 212 -17.19 5.11 -11.71
N GLY A 213 -16.82 5.55 -10.50
CA GLY A 213 -16.03 6.74 -10.24
C GLY A 213 -15.84 6.99 -8.75
N PRO A 214 -15.36 8.18 -8.34
CA PRO A 214 -15.22 8.54 -6.94
C PRO A 214 -16.56 8.46 -6.20
N SER A 215 -16.52 7.94 -5.00
CA SER A 215 -17.68 7.85 -4.11
C SER A 215 -17.28 8.28 -2.70
N ARG A 216 -18.17 8.94 -1.98
CA ARG A 216 -17.95 9.32 -0.60
C ARG A 216 -18.22 8.17 0.37
N ASP A 217 -19.33 7.47 0.14
CA ASP A 217 -19.89 6.53 1.11
C ASP A 217 -19.87 5.07 0.59
N HIS A 218 -19.45 4.84 -0.65
CA HIS A 218 -19.32 3.52 -1.31
C HIS A 218 -20.59 2.66 -1.17
N LEU A 219 -21.78 3.27 -1.29
CA LEU A 219 -23.05 2.62 -0.98
C LEU A 219 -23.36 1.45 -1.91
N ARG A 220 -23.06 1.58 -3.22
CA ARG A 220 -23.29 0.49 -4.18
C ARG A 220 -22.36 -0.67 -3.93
N THR A 221 -21.09 -0.39 -3.67
CA THR A 221 -20.08 -1.40 -3.33
C THR A 221 -20.48 -2.16 -2.07
N ARG A 222 -20.81 -1.44 -0.99
CA ARG A 222 -21.22 -2.05 0.27
C ARG A 222 -22.55 -2.81 0.17
N ALA A 223 -23.45 -2.37 -0.72
CA ALA A 223 -24.68 -3.10 -1.02
C ALA A 223 -24.37 -4.40 -1.79
N LEU A 224 -23.49 -4.36 -2.80
CA LEU A 224 -23.05 -5.53 -3.55
C LEU A 224 -22.43 -6.59 -2.63
N MET A 225 -21.51 -6.17 -1.75
CA MET A 225 -20.87 -7.06 -0.75
C MET A 225 -21.90 -7.80 0.11
N ARG A 226 -23.02 -7.16 0.47
CA ARG A 226 -24.05 -7.75 1.34
C ARG A 226 -25.10 -8.56 0.57
N SER A 227 -25.50 -8.10 -0.61
CA SER A 227 -26.60 -8.70 -1.36
C SER A 227 -26.14 -9.80 -2.33
N GLN A 228 -24.90 -9.72 -2.81
CA GLN A 228 -24.31 -10.65 -3.78
C GLN A 228 -22.84 -10.94 -3.41
N PRO A 229 -22.57 -11.56 -2.26
CA PRO A 229 -21.21 -11.75 -1.75
C PRO A 229 -20.33 -12.59 -2.68
N GLU A 230 -20.89 -13.50 -3.45
CA GLU A 230 -20.17 -14.34 -4.43
C GLU A 230 -19.70 -13.50 -5.64
N VAL A 231 -20.54 -12.59 -6.13
CA VAL A 231 -20.21 -11.66 -7.22
C VAL A 231 -19.09 -10.71 -6.74
N TRP A 232 -19.23 -10.18 -5.52
CA TRP A 232 -18.18 -9.37 -4.90
C TRP A 232 -16.87 -10.14 -4.76
N ALA A 233 -16.90 -11.36 -4.23
CA ALA A 233 -15.70 -12.16 -4.04
C ALA A 233 -14.95 -12.43 -5.34
N ARG A 234 -15.67 -12.71 -6.44
CA ARG A 234 -15.08 -12.91 -7.77
C ARG A 234 -14.46 -11.63 -8.32
N LEU A 235 -15.13 -10.49 -8.19
CA LEU A 235 -14.58 -9.19 -8.57
C LEU A 235 -13.33 -8.85 -7.77
N ALA A 236 -13.40 -8.96 -6.43
CA ALA A 236 -12.29 -8.66 -5.55
C ALA A 236 -11.08 -9.61 -5.76
N ALA A 237 -11.33 -10.88 -6.07
CA ALA A 237 -10.27 -11.84 -6.44
C ALA A 237 -9.59 -11.45 -7.77
N TRP A 238 -10.36 -11.05 -8.79
CA TRP A 238 -9.81 -10.55 -10.05
C TRP A 238 -8.94 -9.31 -9.83
N VAL A 239 -9.41 -8.35 -9.01
CA VAL A 239 -8.63 -7.15 -8.68
C VAL A 239 -7.38 -7.51 -7.86
N ALA A 240 -7.47 -8.49 -6.95
CA ALA A 240 -6.33 -8.94 -6.18
C ALA A 240 -5.23 -9.53 -7.07
N GLU A 241 -5.61 -10.36 -8.05
CA GLU A 241 -4.66 -10.89 -9.04
C GLU A 241 -4.05 -9.76 -9.89
N LEU A 242 -4.89 -8.84 -10.38
CA LEU A 242 -4.47 -7.67 -11.16
C LEU A 242 -3.43 -6.83 -10.42
N SER A 243 -3.73 -6.43 -9.18
CA SER A 243 -2.87 -5.59 -8.34
C SER A 243 -1.60 -6.33 -7.91
N GLY A 244 -1.72 -7.61 -7.58
CA GLY A 244 -0.59 -8.44 -7.17
C GLY A 244 0.43 -8.64 -8.28
N ARG A 245 -0.01 -8.95 -9.49
CA ARG A 245 0.87 -9.05 -10.68
C ARG A 245 1.54 -7.72 -11.02
N PHE A 246 0.80 -6.62 -10.88
CA PHE A 246 1.34 -5.27 -11.08
C PHE A 246 2.43 -4.93 -10.05
N LEU A 247 2.26 -5.28 -8.77
CA LEU A 247 3.31 -5.16 -7.75
C LEU A 247 4.52 -6.02 -8.09
N ARG A 248 4.29 -7.30 -8.42
CA ARG A 248 5.36 -8.23 -8.74
C ARG A 248 6.19 -7.76 -9.93
N ALA A 249 5.55 -7.22 -10.98
CA ALA A 249 6.23 -6.65 -12.13
C ALA A 249 7.17 -5.49 -11.73
N GLN A 250 6.72 -4.60 -10.85
CA GLN A 250 7.54 -3.50 -10.34
C GLN A 250 8.72 -4.00 -9.50
N VAL A 251 8.52 -4.99 -8.62
CA VAL A 251 9.61 -5.55 -7.81
C VAL A 251 10.64 -6.22 -8.71
N LEU A 252 10.22 -7.11 -9.60
CA LEU A 252 11.17 -7.81 -10.50
C LEU A 252 11.91 -6.84 -11.44
N ALA A 253 11.34 -5.66 -11.71
CA ALA A 253 12.00 -4.60 -12.48
C ALA A 253 12.98 -3.74 -11.66
N GLY A 254 12.94 -3.80 -10.31
CA GLY A 254 13.91 -3.11 -9.45
C GLY A 254 13.37 -2.38 -8.23
N ALA A 255 12.05 -2.38 -7.98
CA ALA A 255 11.51 -1.78 -6.77
C ALA A 255 11.96 -2.54 -5.52
N SER A 256 12.41 -1.81 -4.50
CA SER A 256 13.04 -2.36 -3.29
C SER A 256 12.09 -2.46 -2.09
N ALA A 257 10.90 -1.91 -2.20
CA ALA A 257 9.78 -2.00 -1.26
C ALA A 257 8.47 -1.89 -2.02
N VAL A 258 7.36 -2.28 -1.40
CA VAL A 258 6.03 -2.12 -1.98
C VAL A 258 5.04 -1.51 -0.98
N GLN A 259 4.06 -0.78 -1.51
CA GLN A 259 2.95 -0.24 -0.74
C GLN A 259 1.60 -0.57 -1.39
N LEU A 260 0.68 -1.09 -0.59
CA LEU A 260 -0.70 -1.34 -0.96
C LEU A 260 -1.58 -0.20 -0.43
N PHE A 261 -2.18 0.57 -1.34
CA PHE A 261 -3.04 1.70 -0.99
C PHE A 261 -4.51 1.29 -0.91
N ASP A 262 -5.07 1.30 0.31
CA ASP A 262 -6.48 1.04 0.58
C ASP A 262 -7.21 2.30 1.09
N SER A 263 -7.18 3.33 0.27
CA SER A 263 -7.61 4.69 0.64
C SER A 263 -9.07 4.78 1.10
N TRP A 264 -9.92 3.81 0.75
CA TRP A 264 -11.35 3.83 1.05
C TRP A 264 -11.80 2.83 2.10
N VAL A 265 -10.89 1.97 2.57
CA VAL A 265 -11.19 0.86 3.49
C VAL A 265 -11.81 1.31 4.81
N GLY A 266 -11.49 2.50 5.30
CA GLY A 266 -12.07 3.06 6.51
C GLY A 266 -13.60 3.26 6.48
N ALA A 267 -14.25 3.10 5.30
CA ALA A 267 -15.71 3.08 5.18
C ALA A 267 -16.34 1.76 5.64
N LEU A 268 -15.54 0.71 5.90
CA LEU A 268 -16.00 -0.60 6.33
C LEU A 268 -15.95 -0.74 7.85
N SER A 269 -16.85 -1.55 8.42
CA SER A 269 -16.66 -2.10 9.74
C SER A 269 -15.60 -3.22 9.71
N GLU A 270 -15.01 -3.54 10.86
CA GLU A 270 -14.07 -4.64 10.99
C GLU A 270 -14.66 -5.97 10.51
N GLU A 271 -15.91 -6.27 10.91
CA GLU A 271 -16.64 -7.45 10.45
C GLU A 271 -16.72 -7.54 8.91
N MET A 272 -17.05 -6.44 8.25
CA MET A 272 -17.13 -6.38 6.79
C MET A 272 -15.76 -6.56 6.12
N TYR A 273 -14.73 -6.00 6.73
CA TYR A 273 -13.37 -6.15 6.24
C TYR A 273 -12.91 -7.62 6.35
N LEU A 274 -13.06 -8.23 7.51
CA LEU A 274 -12.71 -9.62 7.75
C LEU A 274 -13.46 -10.58 6.83
N ALA A 275 -14.79 -10.39 6.70
CA ALA A 275 -15.62 -11.29 5.90
C ALA A 275 -15.38 -11.18 4.38
N HIS A 276 -15.03 -10.00 3.87
CA HIS A 276 -15.13 -9.74 2.43
C HIS A 276 -13.88 -9.10 1.79
N VAL A 277 -12.87 -8.68 2.56
CA VAL A 277 -11.74 -7.90 2.01
C VAL A 277 -10.38 -8.48 2.39
N GLN A 278 -10.16 -8.86 3.65
CA GLN A 278 -8.86 -9.28 4.17
C GLN A 278 -8.18 -10.35 3.29
N GLN A 279 -8.92 -11.39 2.91
CA GLN A 279 -8.40 -12.48 2.08
C GLN A 279 -7.89 -12.00 0.71
N HIS A 280 -8.51 -10.97 0.14
CA HIS A 280 -8.12 -10.41 -1.15
C HIS A 280 -6.87 -9.51 -1.02
N SER A 281 -6.76 -8.73 0.05
CA SER A 281 -5.54 -8.01 0.37
C SER A 281 -4.37 -8.96 0.65
N ALA A 282 -4.64 -10.08 1.36
CA ALA A 282 -3.66 -11.14 1.58
C ALA A 282 -3.22 -11.80 0.25
N ALA A 283 -4.13 -12.00 -0.69
CA ALA A 283 -3.81 -12.53 -2.00
C ALA A 283 -2.88 -11.59 -2.82
N VAL A 284 -3.05 -10.25 -2.68
CA VAL A 284 -2.11 -9.28 -3.28
C VAL A 284 -0.72 -9.44 -2.69
N PHE A 285 -0.59 -9.44 -1.36
CA PHE A 285 0.71 -9.60 -0.70
C PHE A 285 1.32 -10.99 -0.97
N GLY A 286 0.49 -12.03 -1.13
CA GLY A 286 0.91 -13.37 -1.53
C GLY A 286 1.70 -13.41 -2.85
N GLN A 287 1.37 -12.52 -3.80
CA GLN A 287 2.08 -12.43 -5.09
C GLN A 287 3.54 -11.93 -4.97
N VAL A 288 3.89 -11.33 -3.85
CA VAL A 288 5.24 -10.78 -3.58
C VAL A 288 5.85 -11.31 -2.28
N ALA A 289 5.21 -12.29 -1.62
CA ALA A 289 5.66 -12.83 -0.34
C ALA A 289 6.98 -13.62 -0.44
N ASP A 290 7.28 -14.18 -1.61
CA ASP A 290 8.52 -14.88 -1.95
C ASP A 290 9.69 -13.93 -2.25
N LEU A 291 9.44 -12.62 -2.34
CA LEU A 291 10.44 -11.59 -2.65
C LEU A 291 10.90 -10.87 -1.37
N PRO A 292 12.19 -10.50 -1.23
CA PRO A 292 12.75 -9.91 -0.01
C PRO A 292 12.46 -8.42 0.13
N VAL A 293 11.21 -8.01 -0.11
CA VAL A 293 10.78 -6.61 -0.08
C VAL A 293 9.85 -6.33 1.10
N PRO A 294 10.03 -5.23 1.84
CA PRO A 294 9.04 -4.76 2.81
C PRO A 294 7.71 -4.47 2.11
N ARG A 295 6.60 -4.80 2.79
CA ARG A 295 5.23 -4.66 2.31
C ARG A 295 4.45 -3.76 3.24
N THR A 296 4.22 -2.51 2.84
CA THR A 296 3.45 -1.55 3.63
C THR A 296 1.98 -1.59 3.23
N HIS A 297 1.07 -1.74 4.20
CA HIS A 297 -0.37 -1.57 3.99
C HIS A 297 -0.81 -0.22 4.53
N PHE A 298 -1.51 0.57 3.74
CA PHE A 298 -1.98 1.92 4.11
C PHE A 298 -3.46 2.09 3.83
N GLY A 299 -4.21 2.55 4.83
CA GLY A 299 -5.62 2.90 4.72
C GLY A 299 -5.93 4.26 5.33
N VAL A 300 -6.92 4.98 4.80
CA VAL A 300 -7.37 6.27 5.33
C VAL A 300 -8.59 6.06 6.23
N GLY A 301 -8.56 6.61 7.46
CA GLY A 301 -9.61 6.42 8.46
C GLY A 301 -9.73 4.96 8.94
N ALA A 302 -8.65 4.20 8.87
CA ALA A 302 -8.61 2.77 9.07
C ALA A 302 -8.10 2.33 10.45
N ALA A 303 -8.11 3.22 11.46
CA ALA A 303 -7.59 2.91 12.80
C ALA A 303 -8.16 1.62 13.40
N HIS A 304 -9.45 1.37 13.21
CA HIS A 304 -10.15 0.18 13.68
C HIS A 304 -9.88 -1.09 12.86
N LEU A 305 -9.15 -0.97 11.76
CA LEU A 305 -8.81 -2.07 10.85
C LEU A 305 -7.31 -2.41 10.88
N LEU A 306 -6.50 -1.73 11.70
CA LEU A 306 -5.04 -1.93 11.71
C LEU A 306 -4.64 -3.38 11.96
N PRO A 307 -5.19 -4.11 12.97
CA PRO A 307 -4.84 -5.52 13.18
C PRO A 307 -5.17 -6.41 11.98
N PRO A 308 -6.41 -6.44 11.44
CA PRO A 308 -6.72 -7.30 10.30
C PRO A 308 -6.01 -6.86 9.00
N MET A 309 -5.65 -5.58 8.84
CA MET A 309 -4.81 -5.13 7.72
C MET A 309 -3.36 -5.61 7.85
N TRP A 310 -2.82 -5.67 9.07
CA TRP A 310 -1.52 -6.27 9.35
C TRP A 310 -1.53 -7.77 9.03
N GLU A 311 -2.51 -8.50 9.53
CA GLU A 311 -2.68 -9.94 9.32
C GLU A 311 -2.85 -10.34 7.85
N ALA A 312 -3.27 -9.41 6.99
CA ALA A 312 -3.30 -9.62 5.54
C ALA A 312 -1.91 -9.82 4.89
N GLY A 313 -0.82 -9.80 5.67
CA GLY A 313 0.53 -10.08 5.19
C GLY A 313 1.42 -8.85 5.01
N ALA A 314 1.03 -7.72 5.60
CA ALA A 314 1.89 -6.55 5.69
C ALA A 314 3.12 -6.83 6.58
N THR A 315 4.23 -6.15 6.32
CA THR A 315 5.45 -6.15 7.16
C THR A 315 5.76 -4.78 7.72
N ALA A 316 4.98 -3.77 7.35
CA ALA A 316 4.97 -2.42 7.90
C ALA A 316 3.57 -1.84 7.75
N MET A 317 3.17 -0.93 8.63
CA MET A 317 1.86 -0.29 8.59
C MET A 317 1.97 1.20 8.31
N GLY A 318 1.28 1.65 7.28
CA GLY A 318 1.08 3.07 7.01
C GLY A 318 -0.11 3.61 7.82
N ILE A 319 0.12 4.66 8.60
CA ILE A 319 -0.89 5.26 9.49
C ILE A 319 -1.29 6.64 8.94
N ASP A 320 -2.58 6.92 8.88
CA ASP A 320 -3.07 8.23 8.48
C ASP A 320 -2.99 9.24 9.66
N HIS A 321 -3.13 10.53 9.37
CA HIS A 321 -2.95 11.60 10.36
C HIS A 321 -4.06 11.67 11.45
N ARG A 322 -5.12 10.84 11.34
CA ARG A 322 -6.23 10.87 12.31
C ARG A 322 -5.97 10.07 13.57
N LEU A 323 -4.96 9.19 13.54
CA LEU A 323 -4.54 8.38 14.69
C LEU A 323 -3.09 8.69 15.02
N ARG A 324 -2.77 9.06 16.27
CA ARG A 324 -1.39 9.23 16.71
C ARG A 324 -0.62 7.92 16.62
N LEU A 325 0.67 7.98 16.29
CA LEU A 325 1.50 6.77 16.12
C LEU A 325 1.64 5.95 17.41
N ASP A 326 1.79 6.60 18.55
CA ASP A 326 1.84 5.91 19.85
C ASP A 326 0.56 5.10 20.13
N HIS A 327 -0.62 5.64 19.83
CA HIS A 327 -1.87 4.89 19.92
C HIS A 327 -2.00 3.78 18.86
N ALA A 328 -1.44 3.99 17.66
CA ALA A 328 -1.39 2.93 16.67
C ALA A 328 -0.53 1.75 17.14
N LEU A 329 0.58 2.02 17.82
CA LEU A 329 1.48 1.01 18.38
C LEU A 329 0.85 0.22 19.54
N GLU A 330 -0.12 0.79 20.27
CA GLU A 330 -0.90 0.06 21.30
C GLU A 330 -1.87 -0.98 20.68
N ILE A 331 -2.29 -0.75 19.42
CA ILE A 331 -3.26 -1.59 18.71
C ILE A 331 -2.53 -2.68 17.88
N LEU A 332 -1.38 -2.34 17.32
CA LEU A 332 -0.59 -3.21 16.46
C LEU A 332 0.26 -4.21 17.28
N PRO A 333 0.64 -5.36 16.72
CA PRO A 333 1.57 -6.27 17.37
C PRO A 333 2.88 -5.56 17.73
N GLU A 334 3.46 -5.96 18.86
CA GLU A 334 4.76 -5.44 19.31
C GLU A 334 5.82 -5.62 18.23
N GLY A 335 6.63 -4.59 18.01
CA GLY A 335 7.68 -4.62 17.02
C GLY A 335 7.20 -4.33 15.58
N THR A 336 5.96 -3.87 15.39
CA THR A 336 5.48 -3.46 14.06
C THR A 336 6.21 -2.19 13.59
N PRO A 337 6.84 -2.20 12.40
CA PRO A 337 7.33 -0.99 11.76
C PRO A 337 6.16 -0.13 11.30
N VAL A 338 6.28 1.19 11.46
CA VAL A 338 5.24 2.14 11.03
C VAL A 338 5.77 3.19 10.06
N GLN A 339 4.85 3.69 9.22
CA GLN A 339 5.08 4.80 8.32
C GLN A 339 4.00 5.86 8.52
N GLY A 340 4.40 7.11 8.59
CA GLY A 340 3.49 8.25 8.75
C GLY A 340 4.03 9.23 9.79
N ASN A 341 3.21 10.16 10.31
CA ASN A 341 1.85 10.45 9.85
C ASN A 341 1.52 11.94 10.05
N ILE A 342 2.45 12.79 9.56
CA ILE A 342 2.30 14.25 9.62
C ILE A 342 0.98 14.65 8.95
N ASP A 343 0.18 15.53 9.60
CA ASP A 343 -1.04 16.07 8.99
C ASP A 343 -0.68 16.93 7.76
N PRO A 344 -1.18 16.63 6.55
CA PRO A 344 -0.92 17.46 5.37
C PRO A 344 -1.33 18.93 5.53
N ALA A 345 -2.23 19.25 6.45
CA ALA A 345 -2.64 20.63 6.74
C ALA A 345 -1.49 21.51 7.23
N VAL A 346 -0.45 20.93 7.85
CA VAL A 346 0.70 21.72 8.35
C VAL A 346 1.54 22.31 7.23
N LEU A 347 1.43 21.80 6.00
CA LEU A 347 2.10 22.36 4.84
C LEU A 347 1.63 23.81 4.51
N PHE A 348 0.49 24.21 5.05
CA PHE A 348 -0.10 25.55 4.90
C PHE A 348 0.07 26.42 6.14
N THR A 349 0.89 25.98 7.10
CA THR A 349 1.11 26.70 8.36
C THR A 349 2.50 27.36 8.41
N SER A 350 2.79 28.04 9.53
CA SER A 350 4.12 28.58 9.77
C SER A 350 5.18 27.46 9.88
N GLU A 351 6.44 27.79 9.61
CA GLU A 351 7.57 26.88 9.78
C GLU A 351 7.62 26.31 11.21
N GLN A 352 7.44 27.16 12.22
CA GLN A 352 7.43 26.74 13.63
C GLN A 352 6.36 25.66 13.90
N ALA A 353 5.14 25.84 13.40
CA ALA A 353 4.04 24.89 13.62
C ALA A 353 4.32 23.56 12.89
N ARG A 354 4.90 23.63 11.71
CA ARG A 354 5.28 22.49 10.87
C ARG A 354 6.36 21.61 11.52
N PHE A 355 7.39 22.29 12.06
CA PHE A 355 8.47 21.58 12.74
C PHE A 355 8.02 21.00 14.09
N ALA A 356 7.16 21.70 14.82
CA ALA A 356 6.57 21.17 16.06
C ALA A 356 5.71 19.91 15.81
N GLU A 357 4.97 19.87 14.69
CA GLU A 357 4.24 18.66 14.29
C GLU A 357 5.20 17.52 13.92
N ALA A 358 6.27 17.81 13.19
CA ALA A 358 7.29 16.82 12.87
C ALA A 358 7.92 16.21 14.11
N ASP A 359 8.27 17.05 15.11
CA ASP A 359 8.80 16.58 16.41
C ASP A 359 7.80 15.69 17.16
N ALA A 360 6.52 16.10 17.16
CA ALA A 360 5.46 15.31 17.81
C ALA A 360 5.29 13.93 17.14
N VAL A 361 5.37 13.87 15.82
CA VAL A 361 5.28 12.61 15.05
C VAL A 361 6.51 11.73 15.30
N LEU A 362 7.72 12.30 15.33
CA LEU A 362 8.94 11.57 15.66
C LEU A 362 8.86 10.99 17.09
N ALA A 363 8.41 11.79 18.05
CA ALA A 363 8.25 11.36 19.44
C ALA A 363 7.19 10.23 19.56
N ALA A 364 6.07 10.35 18.87
CA ALA A 364 5.01 9.34 18.89
C ALA A 364 5.44 8.02 18.19
N GLY A 365 6.28 8.10 17.16
CA GLY A 365 6.81 6.94 16.44
C GLY A 365 8.00 6.24 17.11
N ALA A 366 8.55 6.83 18.18
CA ALA A 366 9.77 6.33 18.82
C ALA A 366 9.63 4.94 19.46
N GLY A 367 8.42 4.45 19.73
CA GLY A 367 8.14 3.10 20.23
C GLY A 367 8.16 2.02 19.15
N ALA A 368 8.12 2.37 17.87
CA ALA A 368 8.15 1.41 16.77
C ALA A 368 9.51 0.72 16.65
N SER A 369 9.53 -0.49 16.09
CA SER A 369 10.80 -1.15 15.72
C SER A 369 11.53 -0.43 14.57
N GLY A 370 10.78 0.30 13.75
CA GLY A 370 11.27 1.20 12.71
C GLY A 370 10.20 2.22 12.34
N HIS A 371 10.59 3.48 12.16
CA HIS A 371 9.67 4.56 11.78
C HIS A 371 10.17 5.26 10.52
N VAL A 372 9.33 5.29 9.49
CA VAL A 372 9.54 6.08 8.27
C VAL A 372 8.56 7.26 8.29
N VAL A 373 9.08 8.48 8.29
CA VAL A 373 8.24 9.68 8.28
C VAL A 373 7.56 9.84 6.91
N ASN A 374 6.28 10.14 6.95
CA ASN A 374 5.47 10.47 5.78
C ASN A 374 4.35 11.43 6.20
N LEU A 375 3.66 12.01 5.22
CA LEU A 375 2.36 12.61 5.50
C LEU A 375 1.33 11.50 5.78
N GLY A 376 0.33 11.78 6.61
CA GLY A 376 -0.80 10.89 6.83
C GLY A 376 -1.82 10.85 5.68
N HIS A 377 -1.51 11.53 4.56
CA HIS A 377 -2.21 11.49 3.27
C HIS A 377 -1.26 12.00 2.18
N GLY A 378 -1.70 12.03 0.92
CA GLY A 378 -0.87 12.55 -0.17
C GLY A 378 -0.67 14.06 -0.12
N VAL A 379 0.45 14.54 -0.67
CA VAL A 379 0.76 15.95 -0.84
C VAL A 379 -0.40 16.67 -1.56
N PRO A 380 -0.96 17.74 -0.99
CA PRO A 380 -1.98 18.55 -1.65
C PRO A 380 -1.44 19.19 -2.94
N PRO A 381 -2.27 19.35 -3.99
CA PRO A 381 -1.82 19.89 -5.27
C PRO A 381 -1.34 21.36 -5.23
N ASP A 382 -1.80 22.10 -4.25
CA ASP A 382 -1.55 23.53 -4.01
C ASP A 382 -0.50 23.79 -2.92
N ALA A 383 0.12 22.72 -2.38
CA ALA A 383 1.24 22.87 -1.46
C ALA A 383 2.46 23.46 -2.17
N ASP A 384 3.13 24.41 -1.51
CA ASP A 384 4.40 24.96 -2.01
C ASP A 384 5.48 23.87 -1.92
N PRO A 385 6.14 23.51 -3.03
CA PRO A 385 7.23 22.52 -3.02
C PRO A 385 8.38 22.88 -2.07
N GLN A 386 8.65 24.16 -1.85
CA GLN A 386 9.74 24.58 -0.96
C GLN A 386 9.47 24.16 0.48
N VAL A 387 8.21 24.19 0.92
CA VAL A 387 7.79 23.74 2.25
C VAL A 387 8.13 22.27 2.50
N LEU A 388 8.01 21.42 1.47
CA LEU A 388 8.42 20.01 1.57
C LEU A 388 9.94 19.86 1.66
N THR A 389 10.68 20.66 0.87
CA THR A 389 12.16 20.67 0.92
C THR A 389 12.67 21.08 2.31
N ASP A 390 12.06 22.12 2.88
CA ASP A 390 12.41 22.61 4.23
C ASP A 390 12.10 21.56 5.30
N LEU A 391 10.95 20.88 5.17
CA LEU A 391 10.55 19.82 6.09
C LEU A 391 11.50 18.60 6.02
N VAL A 392 11.92 18.18 4.82
CA VAL A 392 12.93 17.12 4.65
C VAL A 392 14.26 17.52 5.29
N SER A 393 14.72 18.74 5.02
CA SER A 393 15.97 19.27 5.60
C SER A 393 15.91 19.32 7.13
N TYR A 394 14.76 19.71 7.69
CA TYR A 394 14.52 19.71 9.12
C TYR A 394 14.59 18.29 9.69
N LEU A 395 13.85 17.34 9.12
CA LEU A 395 13.84 15.94 9.56
C LEU A 395 15.24 15.31 9.52
N HIS A 396 16.01 15.56 8.46
CA HIS A 396 17.38 15.07 8.35
C HIS A 396 18.36 15.71 9.35
N SER A 397 18.02 16.86 9.93
CA SER A 397 18.82 17.48 11.01
C SER A 397 18.51 16.91 12.39
N GLN A 398 17.45 16.12 12.55
CA GLN A 398 17.07 15.54 13.83
C GLN A 398 17.86 14.26 14.10
N PRO A 399 18.26 14.01 15.36
CA PRO A 399 18.79 12.70 15.76
C PRO A 399 17.65 11.64 15.65
N GLU A 400 18.04 10.38 15.52
CA GLU A 400 17.05 9.31 15.72
C GLU A 400 16.47 9.41 17.14
N ALA A 401 15.12 9.31 17.23
CA ALA A 401 14.47 9.37 18.54
C ALA A 401 14.96 8.20 19.42
N PRO A 402 15.38 8.44 20.68
CA PRO A 402 15.82 7.37 21.58
C PRO A 402 14.67 6.37 21.78
N SER A 403 15.02 5.10 21.89
CA SER A 403 14.04 4.02 22.14
C SER A 403 13.27 4.22 23.44
N ALA A 404 12.11 3.57 23.57
CA ALA A 404 11.40 3.55 24.85
C ALA A 404 12.26 2.97 25.99
N ALA A 405 13.17 2.00 25.67
CA ALA A 405 14.10 1.42 26.61
C ALA A 405 15.25 2.38 27.03
N GLU A 406 15.61 3.34 26.19
CA GLU A 406 16.64 4.34 26.49
C GLU A 406 16.08 5.56 27.26
N ARG A 407 14.78 5.66 27.37
CA ARG A 407 14.05 6.69 28.13
C ARG A 407 13.59 6.24 29.53
N ALA A 408 13.68 4.94 29.84
CA ALA A 408 13.35 4.34 31.13
C ALA A 408 14.58 4.25 32.01
#